data_1bbc388061b93bb0c1b34a1097ae0655
#
_entry.id   1bbc388061b93bb0c1b34a1097ae0655
#
_cell.length_a   1.000
_cell.length_b   1.000
_cell.length_c   1.000
_cell.angle_alpha   90.00
_cell.angle_beta   90.00
_cell.angle_gamma   90.00
#
_symmetry.space_group_name_H-M   'P 1'
#
loop_
_entity.id
_entity.type
_entity.pdbx_description
1 polymer ?
#
loop_
_entity_poly.entity_id
_entity_poly.type
_entity_poly.pdbx_seq_one_letter_code
_entity_poly.pdbx_strand_id
1 'polypeptide(L)'
;VCEFLADAGYQVDLIRTTFQHWEKAQRDLEKIKNEKYKFGVKFIYEPGYKKNIDLRRIYSHRIAAKNLTNLLEKEGDYDLLYAEIPPNDVALAAAEYAKKKGIPFVADVNDLWPEAMRMIIDIPVISDIIFYSLLRDAEKVYRLASGVIGTSDEYRDRPFKRRNRDIPRETVYVGNELTVFDEGAAQRTDEIVKDKEEFWVSYAGTIGTSYDIRT
;
A
#
# COMPACT_ATOMS: atom_id res chain seq x y z
N VAL A 1 -5.13 -10.78 1.39
CA VAL A 1 -5.27 -10.54 2.86
C VAL A 1 -6.74 -10.64 3.25
N CYS A 2 -7.67 -9.82 2.71
CA CYS A 2 -9.07 -9.79 3.15
C CYS A 2 -9.79 -11.14 3.05
N GLU A 3 -9.61 -11.89 1.97
CA GLU A 3 -10.20 -13.23 1.83
C GLU A 3 -9.66 -14.21 2.87
N PHE A 4 -8.34 -14.20 3.10
CA PHE A 4 -7.70 -15.03 4.11
C PHE A 4 -8.25 -14.77 5.52
N LEU A 5 -8.43 -13.50 5.87
CA LEU A 5 -9.00 -13.12 7.16
C LEU A 5 -10.47 -13.53 7.26
N ALA A 6 -11.24 -13.34 6.18
CA ALA A 6 -12.64 -13.77 6.14
C ALA A 6 -12.78 -15.30 6.26
N ASP A 7 -11.92 -16.07 5.58
CA ASP A 7 -11.88 -17.53 5.67
C ASP A 7 -11.44 -18.02 7.07
N ALA A 8 -10.63 -17.22 7.77
CA ALA A 8 -10.28 -17.45 9.17
C ALA A 8 -11.38 -17.07 10.17
N GLY A 9 -12.54 -16.60 9.71
CA GLY A 9 -13.71 -16.27 10.52
C GLY A 9 -13.78 -14.83 11.02
N TYR A 10 -12.91 -13.94 10.54
CA TYR A 10 -12.99 -12.51 10.89
C TYR A 10 -14.01 -11.79 10.00
N GLN A 11 -14.72 -10.83 10.60
CA GLN A 11 -15.52 -9.89 9.84
C GLN A 11 -14.60 -8.77 9.31
N VAL A 12 -14.49 -8.66 7.99
CA VAL A 12 -13.53 -7.77 7.34
C VAL A 12 -14.24 -6.74 6.48
N ASP A 13 -13.86 -5.48 6.61
CA ASP A 13 -14.23 -4.41 5.70
C ASP A 13 -12.99 -3.88 4.98
N LEU A 14 -12.96 -4.00 3.66
CA LEU A 14 -11.95 -3.38 2.81
C LEU A 14 -12.40 -1.96 2.43
N ILE A 15 -11.71 -0.96 2.97
CA ILE A 15 -11.95 0.44 2.61
C ILE A 15 -10.99 0.85 1.51
N ARG A 16 -11.53 1.26 0.37
CA ARG A 16 -10.75 1.67 -0.82
C ARG A 16 -11.14 3.06 -1.27
N THR A 17 -10.23 3.72 -1.98
CA THR A 17 -10.57 5.00 -2.65
C THR A 17 -11.32 4.75 -3.95
N THR A 18 -12.15 5.72 -4.35
CA THR A 18 -12.82 5.69 -5.67
C THR A 18 -11.86 5.89 -6.83
N PHE A 19 -10.65 6.40 -6.58
CA PHE A 19 -9.63 6.62 -7.59
C PHE A 19 -8.70 5.42 -7.73
N GLN A 20 -8.41 5.03 -8.97
CA GLN A 20 -7.49 3.95 -9.32
C GLN A 20 -6.14 4.51 -9.74
N HIS A 21 -5.15 4.35 -8.88
CA HIS A 21 -3.82 4.93 -9.05
C HIS A 21 -3.14 4.55 -10.37
N TRP A 22 -3.20 3.28 -10.77
CA TRP A 22 -2.50 2.80 -11.96
C TRP A 22 -3.15 3.30 -13.25
N GLU A 23 -4.46 3.40 -13.30
CA GLU A 23 -5.21 3.87 -14.47
C GLU A 23 -5.39 5.38 -14.50
N LYS A 24 -5.11 6.08 -13.38
CA LYS A 24 -5.37 7.52 -13.22
C LYS A 24 -6.82 7.91 -13.50
N ALA A 25 -7.75 7.04 -13.13
CA ALA A 25 -9.17 7.16 -13.38
C ALA A 25 -10.02 6.84 -12.14
N GLN A 26 -11.25 7.27 -12.13
CA GLN A 26 -12.23 6.83 -11.13
C GLN A 26 -12.65 5.40 -11.45
N ARG A 27 -12.85 4.59 -10.40
CA ARG A 27 -13.34 3.21 -10.53
C ARG A 27 -14.78 3.15 -10.99
N ASP A 28 -15.11 2.14 -11.75
CA ASP A 28 -16.49 1.78 -12.05
C ASP A 28 -17.09 1.05 -10.83
N LEU A 29 -17.75 1.83 -9.97
CA LEU A 29 -18.33 1.30 -8.74
C LEU A 29 -19.51 0.36 -8.98
N GLU A 30 -20.24 0.53 -10.09
CA GLU A 30 -21.36 -0.35 -10.42
C GLU A 30 -20.87 -1.76 -10.80
N LYS A 31 -19.77 -1.84 -11.54
CA LYS A 31 -19.12 -3.11 -11.84
C LYS A 31 -18.66 -3.82 -10.56
N ILE A 32 -18.03 -3.10 -9.64
CA ILE A 32 -17.51 -3.68 -8.39
C ILE A 32 -18.64 -4.15 -7.46
N LYS A 33 -19.77 -3.45 -7.40
CA LYS A 33 -20.93 -3.86 -6.60
C LYS A 33 -21.50 -5.20 -7.01
N ASN A 34 -21.32 -5.60 -8.26
CA ASN A 34 -21.80 -6.88 -8.79
C ASN A 34 -20.84 -8.04 -8.48
N GLU A 35 -19.63 -7.76 -7.99
CA GLU A 35 -18.69 -8.79 -7.57
C GLU A 35 -19.06 -9.32 -6.17
N LYS A 36 -18.99 -10.62 -5.99
CA LYS A 36 -19.27 -11.26 -4.70
C LYS A 36 -17.97 -11.46 -3.93
N TYR A 37 -17.80 -10.70 -2.86
CA TYR A 37 -16.69 -10.87 -1.93
C TYR A 37 -17.15 -11.57 -0.64
N LYS A 38 -16.25 -12.27 0.02
CA LYS A 38 -16.46 -12.84 1.37
C LYS A 38 -16.36 -11.78 2.48
N PHE A 39 -16.05 -10.55 2.12
CA PHE A 39 -15.82 -9.41 2.99
C PHE A 39 -16.55 -8.16 2.48
N GLY A 40 -16.78 -7.19 3.36
CA GLY A 40 -17.37 -5.91 2.97
C GLY A 40 -16.40 -5.06 2.15
N VAL A 41 -16.92 -4.33 1.16
CA VAL A 41 -16.14 -3.36 0.38
C VAL A 41 -16.79 -1.99 0.50
N LYS A 42 -16.03 -1.02 1.02
CA LYS A 42 -16.48 0.37 1.21
C LYS A 42 -15.61 1.31 0.42
N PHE A 43 -16.19 2.37 -0.10
CA PHE A 43 -15.46 3.37 -0.90
C PHE A 43 -15.48 4.73 -0.25
N ILE A 44 -14.33 5.38 -0.23
CA ILE A 44 -14.16 6.78 0.11
C ILE A 44 -13.80 7.57 -1.14
N TYR A 45 -14.38 8.73 -1.30
CA TYR A 45 -14.08 9.58 -2.46
C TYR A 45 -12.66 10.12 -2.40
N GLU A 46 -11.97 9.97 -3.52
CA GLU A 46 -10.66 10.57 -3.79
C GLU A 46 -10.71 11.28 -5.15
N PRO A 47 -10.38 12.60 -5.24
CA PRO A 47 -10.44 13.36 -6.49
C PRO A 47 -9.55 12.80 -7.60
N GLY A 48 -8.37 12.29 -7.23
CA GLY A 48 -7.38 11.76 -8.14
C GLY A 48 -6.41 12.82 -8.70
N TYR A 49 -5.46 12.34 -9.52
CA TYR A 49 -4.37 13.13 -10.10
C TYR A 49 -3.85 12.47 -11.38
N LYS A 50 -3.13 13.24 -12.21
CA LYS A 50 -2.64 12.76 -13.52
C LYS A 50 -1.20 12.24 -13.47
N LYS A 51 -0.34 12.82 -12.63
CA LYS A 51 1.09 12.50 -12.54
C LYS A 51 1.46 11.99 -11.15
N ASN A 52 2.45 11.10 -11.07
CA ASN A 52 2.91 10.54 -9.78
C ASN A 52 3.58 11.61 -8.90
N ILE A 53 4.23 12.60 -9.52
CA ILE A 53 4.79 13.77 -8.84
C ILE A 53 3.93 14.96 -9.24
N ASP A 54 2.97 15.30 -8.37
CA ASP A 54 2.01 16.39 -8.59
C ASP A 54 1.47 16.86 -7.22
N LEU A 55 1.35 18.16 -7.02
CA LEU A 55 0.72 18.72 -5.84
C LEU A 55 -0.75 18.29 -5.71
N ARG A 56 -1.42 18.02 -6.83
CA ARG A 56 -2.77 17.45 -6.84
C ARG A 56 -2.83 16.07 -6.18
N ARG A 57 -1.74 15.28 -6.24
CA ARG A 57 -1.67 14.00 -5.55
C ARG A 57 -1.74 14.19 -4.03
N ILE A 58 -0.99 15.15 -3.49
CA ILE A 58 -1.02 15.49 -2.06
C ILE A 58 -2.42 15.95 -1.65
N TYR A 59 -3.02 16.83 -2.45
CA TYR A 59 -4.40 17.27 -2.22
C TYR A 59 -5.39 16.11 -2.24
N SER A 60 -5.29 15.23 -3.25
CA SER A 60 -6.15 14.05 -3.42
C SER A 60 -6.09 13.13 -2.20
N HIS A 61 -4.89 12.79 -1.74
CA HIS A 61 -4.70 11.95 -0.55
C HIS A 61 -5.28 12.61 0.72
N ARG A 62 -5.12 13.94 0.90
CA ARG A 62 -5.71 14.65 2.03
C ARG A 62 -7.24 14.59 2.04
N ILE A 63 -7.87 14.67 0.88
CA ILE A 63 -9.33 14.50 0.75
C ILE A 63 -9.73 13.07 1.09
N ALA A 64 -8.98 12.08 0.59
CA ALA A 64 -9.21 10.67 0.92
C ALA A 64 -9.07 10.43 2.44
N ALA A 65 -8.03 10.96 3.07
CA ALA A 65 -7.81 10.88 4.52
C ALA A 65 -8.97 11.47 5.32
N LYS A 66 -9.45 12.66 4.92
CA LYS A 66 -10.63 13.28 5.54
C LYS A 66 -11.88 12.42 5.38
N ASN A 67 -12.11 11.87 4.20
CA ASN A 67 -13.26 11.03 3.92
C ASN A 67 -13.17 9.69 4.66
N LEU A 68 -11.97 9.14 4.84
CA LEU A 68 -11.76 7.98 5.71
C LEU A 68 -12.14 8.29 7.15
N THR A 69 -11.68 9.40 7.70
CA THR A 69 -12.06 9.81 9.06
C THR A 69 -13.57 9.92 9.21
N ASN A 70 -14.25 10.56 8.25
CA ASN A 70 -15.71 10.70 8.29
C ASN A 70 -16.43 9.34 8.23
N LEU A 71 -15.94 8.42 7.41
CA LEU A 71 -16.50 7.07 7.31
C LEU A 71 -16.33 6.32 8.63
N LEU A 72 -15.12 6.33 9.19
CA LEU A 72 -14.82 5.66 10.47
C LEU A 72 -15.63 6.24 11.64
N GLU A 73 -15.81 7.56 11.70
CA GLU A 73 -16.64 8.19 12.75
C GLU A 73 -18.12 7.83 12.62
N LYS A 74 -18.61 7.60 11.42
CA LYS A 74 -20.00 7.24 11.14
C LYS A 74 -20.30 5.76 11.38
N GLU A 75 -19.37 4.87 10.99
CA GLU A 75 -19.60 3.44 10.90
C GLU A 75 -18.69 2.63 11.81
N GLY A 76 -17.81 3.30 12.54
CA GLY A 76 -16.66 2.69 13.19
C GLY A 76 -16.94 1.95 14.48
N ASP A 77 -17.34 0.70 14.37
CA ASP A 77 -17.28 -0.28 15.46
C ASP A 77 -16.32 -1.40 15.04
N TYR A 78 -15.02 -1.03 14.99
CA TYR A 78 -13.95 -1.95 14.59
C TYR A 78 -13.10 -2.32 15.81
N ASP A 79 -12.70 -3.61 15.89
CA ASP A 79 -11.79 -4.11 16.91
C ASP A 79 -10.32 -3.87 16.56
N LEU A 80 -10.01 -3.68 15.27
CA LEU A 80 -8.68 -3.44 14.76
C LEU A 80 -8.73 -2.66 13.45
N LEU A 81 -7.79 -1.73 13.28
CA LEU A 81 -7.53 -1.09 11.98
C LEU A 81 -6.19 -1.54 11.42
N TYR A 82 -6.20 -1.88 10.13
CA TYR A 82 -5.03 -2.25 9.35
C TYR A 82 -4.91 -1.30 8.16
N ALA A 83 -3.77 -0.65 7.96
CA ALA A 83 -3.59 0.25 6.84
C ALA A 83 -2.23 0.11 6.17
N GLU A 84 -2.26 0.08 4.84
CA GLU A 84 -1.08 0.12 3.99
C GLU A 84 -0.42 1.52 4.00
N ILE A 85 0.90 1.54 3.91
CA ILE A 85 1.71 2.74 3.75
C ILE A 85 2.57 2.58 2.49
N PRO A 86 2.53 3.50 1.52
CA PRO A 86 1.74 4.73 1.44
C PRO A 86 0.27 4.50 1.02
N PRO A 87 -0.62 5.53 1.06
CA PRO A 87 -0.39 6.95 1.35
C PRO A 87 -0.30 7.27 2.86
N ASN A 88 0.73 8.06 3.24
CA ASN A 88 1.04 8.33 4.64
C ASN A 88 -0.08 9.07 5.39
N ASP A 89 -0.75 10.02 4.75
CA ASP A 89 -1.83 10.81 5.34
C ASP A 89 -3.12 10.00 5.52
N VAL A 90 -3.42 9.06 4.64
CA VAL A 90 -4.55 8.12 4.79
C VAL A 90 -4.29 7.14 5.94
N ALA A 91 -3.08 6.55 5.99
CA ALA A 91 -2.67 5.68 7.09
C ALA A 91 -2.64 6.44 8.43
N LEU A 92 -2.24 7.73 8.41
CA LEU A 92 -2.27 8.59 9.60
C LEU A 92 -3.71 8.81 10.10
N ALA A 93 -4.66 9.04 9.22
CA ALA A 93 -6.06 9.21 9.59
C ALA A 93 -6.61 7.95 10.30
N ALA A 94 -6.28 6.76 9.78
CA ALA A 94 -6.63 5.49 10.41
C ALA A 94 -5.97 5.33 11.80
N ALA A 95 -4.68 5.61 11.91
CA ALA A 95 -3.92 5.51 13.14
C ALA A 95 -4.41 6.48 14.23
N GLU A 96 -4.75 7.72 13.86
CA GLU A 96 -5.30 8.72 14.78
C GLU A 96 -6.69 8.34 15.27
N TYR A 97 -7.53 7.82 14.39
CA TYR A 97 -8.83 7.29 14.77
C TYR A 97 -8.69 6.10 15.73
N ALA A 98 -7.85 5.11 15.41
CA ALA A 98 -7.61 3.96 16.28
C ALA A 98 -7.15 4.39 17.68
N LYS A 99 -6.21 5.34 17.76
CA LYS A 99 -5.78 5.93 19.03
C LYS A 99 -6.93 6.57 19.79
N LYS A 100 -7.77 7.36 19.10
CA LYS A 100 -8.94 8.03 19.73
C LYS A 100 -9.93 7.04 20.32
N LYS A 101 -10.13 5.90 19.64
CA LYS A 101 -11.06 4.85 20.07
C LYS A 101 -10.44 3.83 21.02
N GLY A 102 -9.12 3.85 21.19
CA GLY A 102 -8.41 2.87 22.03
C GLY A 102 -8.32 1.47 21.44
N ILE A 103 -8.43 1.35 20.10
CA ILE A 103 -8.30 0.08 19.38
C ILE A 103 -6.90 -0.07 18.76
N PRO A 104 -6.40 -1.30 18.57
CA PRO A 104 -5.11 -1.54 17.93
C PRO A 104 -5.09 -1.09 16.46
N PHE A 105 -3.90 -0.65 16.03
CA PHE A 105 -3.62 -0.25 14.66
C PHE A 105 -2.39 -0.97 14.15
N VAL A 106 -2.51 -1.65 13.01
CA VAL A 106 -1.42 -2.32 12.31
C VAL A 106 -1.03 -1.49 11.10
N ALA A 107 0.26 -1.15 11.01
CA ALA A 107 0.87 -0.48 9.87
C ALA A 107 1.50 -1.51 8.94
N ASP A 108 1.07 -1.54 7.67
CA ASP A 108 1.65 -2.37 6.62
C ASP A 108 2.52 -1.53 5.70
N VAL A 109 3.84 -1.72 5.80
CA VAL A 109 4.83 -0.89 5.10
C VAL A 109 5.17 -1.53 3.75
N ASN A 110 4.55 -1.01 2.69
CA ASN A 110 4.70 -1.50 1.32
C ASN A 110 5.67 -0.67 0.47
N ASP A 111 6.01 0.56 0.93
CA ASP A 111 6.99 1.42 0.28
C ASP A 111 7.53 2.45 1.28
N LEU A 112 8.74 2.95 1.02
CA LEU A 112 9.43 3.90 1.90
C LEU A 112 9.23 5.35 1.45
N TRP A 113 8.07 5.92 1.76
CA TRP A 113 7.84 7.34 1.51
C TRP A 113 8.25 8.17 2.72
N PRO A 114 8.97 9.30 2.52
CA PRO A 114 9.33 9.96 1.25
C PRO A 114 10.65 9.49 0.62
N GLU A 115 11.35 8.53 1.19
CA GLU A 115 12.69 8.12 0.74
C GLU A 115 12.69 7.67 -0.73
N ALA A 116 11.70 6.87 -1.14
CA ALA A 116 11.55 6.45 -2.54
C ALA A 116 11.33 7.62 -3.51
N MET A 117 10.72 8.71 -3.06
CA MET A 117 10.55 9.91 -3.89
C MET A 117 11.86 10.66 -4.11
N ARG A 118 12.81 10.58 -3.17
CA ARG A 118 14.15 11.19 -3.31
C ARG A 118 14.98 10.51 -4.39
N MET A 119 14.72 9.25 -4.71
CA MET A 119 15.38 8.57 -5.84
C MET A 119 15.08 9.25 -7.19
N ILE A 120 14.00 10.01 -7.27
CA ILE A 120 13.58 10.71 -8.49
C ILE A 120 13.93 12.20 -8.43
N ILE A 121 13.75 12.83 -7.27
CA ILE A 121 14.04 14.26 -7.04
C ILE A 121 14.80 14.38 -5.72
N ASP A 122 16.09 14.60 -5.80
CA ASP A 122 16.91 14.89 -4.64
C ASP A 122 17.70 16.19 -4.85
N ILE A 123 17.07 17.31 -4.49
CA ILE A 123 17.68 18.62 -4.47
C ILE A 123 17.95 18.96 -3.01
N PRO A 124 19.22 19.08 -2.59
CA PRO A 124 19.57 19.36 -1.20
C PRO A 124 18.77 20.53 -0.62
N VAL A 125 18.35 20.42 0.63
CA VAL A 125 17.51 21.39 1.37
C VAL A 125 16.07 21.50 0.83
N ILE A 126 15.87 21.61 -0.50
CA ILE A 126 14.53 21.74 -1.10
C ILE A 126 13.72 20.47 -0.90
N SER A 127 14.33 19.31 -1.17
CA SER A 127 13.69 18.00 -0.95
C SER A 127 13.35 17.79 0.53
N ASP A 128 14.19 18.24 1.45
CA ASP A 128 13.92 18.16 2.88
C ASP A 128 12.68 18.96 3.26
N ILE A 129 12.51 20.15 2.72
CA ILE A 129 11.35 21.01 2.98
C ILE A 129 10.09 20.40 2.36
N ILE A 130 10.17 19.95 1.09
CA ILE A 130 9.02 19.39 0.35
C ILE A 130 8.54 18.10 1.01
N PHE A 131 9.46 17.22 1.39
CA PHE A 131 9.13 15.90 1.92
C PHE A 131 8.98 15.87 3.45
N TYR A 132 9.22 16.99 4.14
CA TYR A 132 9.15 17.07 5.60
C TYR A 132 7.77 16.63 6.12
N SER A 133 6.69 17.09 5.50
CA SER A 133 5.33 16.71 5.92
C SER A 133 5.07 15.22 5.78
N LEU A 134 5.51 14.61 4.68
CA LEU A 134 5.36 13.16 4.44
C LEU A 134 6.18 12.34 5.44
N LEU A 135 7.41 12.77 5.74
CA LEU A 135 8.25 12.12 6.74
C LEU A 135 7.62 12.21 8.14
N ARG A 136 7.17 13.40 8.52
CA ARG A 136 6.48 13.61 9.80
C ARG A 136 5.24 12.73 9.94
N ASP A 137 4.45 12.61 8.88
CA ASP A 137 3.21 11.83 8.89
C ASP A 137 3.56 10.33 8.98
N ALA A 138 4.55 9.83 8.24
CA ALA A 138 5.06 8.46 8.39
C ALA A 138 5.54 8.16 9.81
N GLU A 139 6.40 9.02 10.38
CA GLU A 139 6.90 8.88 11.74
C GLU A 139 5.77 8.88 12.81
N LYS A 140 4.70 9.63 12.55
CA LYS A 140 3.53 9.65 13.43
C LYS A 140 2.71 8.36 13.32
N VAL A 141 2.52 7.83 12.11
CA VAL A 141 1.89 6.52 11.87
C VAL A 141 2.67 5.43 12.61
N TYR A 142 3.98 5.36 12.41
CA TYR A 142 4.84 4.37 13.06
C TYR A 142 4.81 4.47 14.59
N ARG A 143 4.69 5.68 15.13
CA ARG A 143 4.56 5.88 16.58
C ARG A 143 3.24 5.37 17.13
N LEU A 144 2.16 5.44 16.36
CA LEU A 144 0.83 5.04 16.75
C LEU A 144 0.56 3.55 16.53
N ALA A 145 1.36 2.87 15.75
CA ALA A 145 1.19 1.46 15.44
C ALA A 145 1.31 0.59 16.69
N SER A 146 0.42 -0.38 16.81
CA SER A 146 0.43 -1.48 17.79
C SER A 146 1.14 -2.71 17.25
N GLY A 147 1.29 -2.82 15.93
CA GLY A 147 2.02 -3.83 15.21
C GLY A 147 2.45 -3.33 13.85
N VAL A 148 3.47 -3.96 13.26
CA VAL A 148 4.02 -3.59 11.96
C VAL A 148 4.16 -4.82 11.09
N ILE A 149 3.73 -4.70 9.84
CA ILE A 149 4.01 -5.65 8.77
C ILE A 149 4.82 -4.91 7.71
N GLY A 150 5.73 -5.60 7.05
CA GLY A 150 6.47 -5.06 5.92
C GLY A 150 6.64 -6.08 4.82
N THR A 151 6.68 -5.64 3.57
CA THR A 151 6.89 -6.50 2.39
C THR A 151 8.33 -6.96 2.24
N SER A 152 9.24 -6.44 3.07
CA SER A 152 10.61 -6.93 3.27
C SER A 152 11.06 -6.63 4.69
N ASP A 153 12.16 -7.25 5.12
CA ASP A 153 12.76 -6.99 6.46
C ASP A 153 13.14 -5.52 6.62
N GLU A 154 13.65 -4.88 5.57
CA GLU A 154 13.99 -3.47 5.60
C GLU A 154 12.75 -2.59 5.81
N TYR A 155 11.64 -2.89 5.15
CA TYR A 155 10.39 -2.16 5.26
C TYR A 155 9.75 -2.39 6.64
N ARG A 156 9.74 -3.65 7.12
CA ARG A 156 9.31 -4.00 8.47
C ARG A 156 10.09 -3.23 9.54
N ASP A 157 11.40 -3.11 9.38
CA ASP A 157 12.28 -2.51 10.37
C ASP A 157 12.39 -0.97 10.25
N ARG A 158 11.86 -0.38 9.16
CA ARG A 158 11.86 1.07 8.94
C ARG A 158 11.28 1.88 10.12
N PRO A 159 10.14 1.49 10.73
CA PRO A 159 9.56 2.18 11.89
C PRO A 159 10.47 2.23 13.12
N PHE A 160 11.42 1.30 13.22
CA PHE A 160 12.30 1.12 14.37
C PHE A 160 13.67 1.80 14.21
N LYS A 161 14.03 2.26 13.02
CA LYS A 161 15.34 2.92 12.77
C LYS A 161 15.63 4.11 13.69
N ARG A 162 14.58 4.81 14.13
CA ARG A 162 14.72 5.98 15.02
C ARG A 162 14.17 5.77 16.42
N ARG A 163 13.56 4.62 16.68
CA ARG A 163 12.89 4.33 17.97
C ARG A 163 12.95 2.85 18.27
N ASN A 164 13.52 2.51 19.39
CA ASN A 164 13.40 1.16 19.91
C ASN A 164 12.02 1.01 20.56
N ARG A 165 11.18 0.12 20.00
CA ARG A 165 9.85 -0.22 20.52
C ARG A 165 9.69 -1.72 20.47
N ASP A 166 9.14 -2.27 21.55
CA ASP A 166 8.81 -3.69 21.66
C ASP A 166 7.32 -3.87 21.28
N ILE A 167 7.05 -3.97 20.00
CA ILE A 167 5.73 -4.29 19.44
C ILE A 167 5.87 -5.40 18.41
N PRO A 168 4.82 -6.21 18.18
CA PRO A 168 4.81 -7.26 17.17
C PRO A 168 5.19 -6.71 15.79
N ARG A 169 6.07 -7.45 15.10
CA ARG A 169 6.48 -7.10 13.74
C ARG A 169 6.80 -8.35 12.93
N GLU A 170 6.30 -8.39 11.70
CA GLU A 170 6.47 -9.52 10.80
C GLU A 170 6.78 -9.08 9.38
N THR A 171 7.51 -9.92 8.64
CA THR A 171 7.71 -9.76 7.21
C THR A 171 6.74 -10.66 6.47
N VAL A 172 5.90 -10.05 5.64
CA VAL A 172 4.97 -10.76 4.75
C VAL A 172 5.30 -10.36 3.32
N TYR A 173 6.04 -11.21 2.63
CA TYR A 173 6.44 -10.95 1.25
C TYR A 173 5.23 -10.86 0.33
N VAL A 174 5.35 -10.04 -0.73
CA VAL A 174 4.35 -9.99 -1.79
C VAL A 174 4.29 -11.35 -2.47
N GLY A 175 3.17 -12.01 -2.37
CA GLY A 175 2.93 -13.34 -2.95
C GLY A 175 2.13 -13.28 -4.24
N ASN A 176 2.15 -14.39 -4.96
CA ASN A 176 1.29 -14.65 -6.11
C ASN A 176 0.44 -15.89 -5.85
N GLU A 177 -0.69 -16.00 -6.55
CA GLU A 177 -1.50 -17.21 -6.57
C GLU A 177 -0.79 -18.27 -7.44
N LEU A 178 -0.05 -19.17 -6.77
CA LEU A 178 0.80 -20.16 -7.45
C LEU A 178 -0.01 -21.12 -8.32
N THR A 179 -1.21 -21.52 -7.89
CA THR A 179 -2.07 -22.42 -8.67
C THR A 179 -2.42 -21.80 -10.04
N VAL A 180 -2.84 -20.54 -10.04
CA VAL A 180 -3.18 -19.82 -11.28
C VAL A 180 -1.93 -19.61 -12.16
N PHE A 181 -0.78 -19.36 -11.54
CA PHE A 181 0.49 -19.22 -12.24
C PHE A 181 0.90 -20.53 -12.92
N ASP A 182 0.84 -21.66 -12.21
CA ASP A 182 1.26 -22.98 -12.70
C ASP A 182 0.33 -23.47 -13.81
N GLU A 183 -0.99 -23.28 -13.66
CA GLU A 183 -1.97 -23.59 -14.68
C GLU A 183 -1.74 -22.77 -15.97
N GLY A 184 -1.48 -21.46 -15.82
CA GLY A 184 -1.17 -20.57 -16.94
C GLY A 184 0.13 -20.94 -17.64
N ALA A 185 1.16 -21.32 -16.88
CA ALA A 185 2.44 -21.77 -17.41
C ALA A 185 2.29 -23.10 -18.19
N ALA A 186 1.54 -24.06 -17.64
CA ALA A 186 1.27 -25.34 -18.31
C ALA A 186 0.53 -25.19 -19.66
N GLN A 187 -0.34 -24.17 -19.78
CA GLN A 187 -1.06 -23.89 -21.02
C GLN A 187 -0.21 -23.23 -22.11
N ARG A 188 0.96 -22.66 -21.77
CA ARG A 188 1.80 -21.85 -22.67
C ARG A 188 3.18 -22.44 -22.98
N THR A 189 3.38 -23.72 -22.72
CA THR A 189 4.66 -24.40 -22.91
C THR A 189 5.19 -24.37 -24.35
N ASP A 190 4.30 -24.20 -25.33
CA ASP A 190 4.66 -24.20 -26.76
C ASP A 190 4.92 -22.81 -27.33
N GLU A 191 4.67 -21.74 -26.57
CA GLU A 191 4.85 -20.37 -27.06
C GLU A 191 6.33 -19.90 -27.05
N ILE A 192 7.15 -20.49 -26.19
CA ILE A 192 8.55 -20.08 -26.02
C ILE A 192 9.44 -21.32 -26.14
N VAL A 193 10.12 -21.45 -27.29
CA VAL A 193 11.07 -22.52 -27.54
C VAL A 193 12.49 -21.99 -27.43
N LYS A 194 13.26 -22.50 -26.46
CA LYS A 194 14.67 -22.19 -26.30
C LYS A 194 15.51 -23.25 -26.98
N ASP A 195 16.46 -22.83 -27.84
CA ASP A 195 17.44 -23.75 -28.41
C ASP A 195 18.38 -24.28 -27.30
N LYS A 196 18.83 -25.52 -27.42
CA LYS A 196 19.72 -26.15 -26.43
C LYS A 196 21.06 -25.45 -26.29
N GLU A 197 21.55 -24.81 -27.33
CA GLU A 197 22.83 -24.09 -27.37
C GLU A 197 22.71 -22.63 -26.90
N GLU A 198 21.51 -22.13 -26.63
CA GLU A 198 21.29 -20.77 -26.16
C GLU A 198 21.33 -20.65 -24.65
N PHE A 199 21.97 -19.61 -24.12
CA PHE A 199 21.92 -19.21 -22.73
C PHE A 199 21.08 -17.92 -22.61
N TRP A 200 19.95 -18.01 -21.91
CA TRP A 200 19.06 -16.88 -21.75
C TRP A 200 19.20 -16.28 -20.35
N VAL A 201 19.36 -14.96 -20.32
CA VAL A 201 19.23 -14.16 -19.10
C VAL A 201 17.93 -13.39 -19.19
N SER A 202 17.01 -13.68 -18.26
CA SER A 202 15.69 -13.05 -18.28
C SER A 202 15.54 -12.09 -17.09
N TYR A 203 14.93 -10.95 -17.35
CA TYR A 203 14.50 -10.01 -16.31
C TYR A 203 12.97 -9.92 -16.34
N ALA A 204 12.33 -10.31 -15.23
CA ALA A 204 10.91 -10.16 -15.03
C ALA A 204 10.67 -9.02 -14.03
N GLY A 205 10.24 -7.85 -14.53
CA GLY A 205 10.04 -6.67 -13.68
C GLY A 205 9.68 -5.42 -14.47
N THR A 206 9.50 -4.32 -13.78
CA THR A 206 9.22 -3.03 -14.40
C THR A 206 10.50 -2.42 -14.97
N ILE A 207 10.46 -1.97 -16.23
CA ILE A 207 11.53 -1.19 -16.84
C ILE A 207 11.21 0.29 -16.58
N GLY A 208 12.05 0.95 -15.80
CA GLY A 208 11.85 2.36 -15.45
C GLY A 208 13.12 3.03 -14.94
N THR A 209 13.05 4.33 -14.72
CA THR A 209 14.20 5.16 -14.27
C THR A 209 14.71 4.79 -12.89
N SER A 210 13.91 4.09 -12.08
CA SER A 210 14.28 3.61 -10.74
C SER A 210 15.04 2.28 -10.76
N TYR A 211 15.11 1.62 -11.92
CA TYR A 211 15.76 0.32 -12.08
C TYR A 211 16.91 0.46 -13.07
N ASP A 212 18.13 0.22 -12.61
CA ASP A 212 19.30 0.21 -13.48
C ASP A 212 19.42 -1.13 -14.19
N ILE A 213 18.93 -1.17 -15.44
CA ILE A 213 19.01 -2.34 -16.33
C ILE A 213 20.01 -2.12 -17.48
N ARG A 214 20.85 -1.08 -17.39
CA ARG A 214 21.85 -0.76 -18.44
C ARG A 214 23.25 -1.23 -18.07
N THR A 215 23.47 -1.64 -16.83
CA THR A 215 24.76 -2.17 -16.35
C THR A 215 24.87 -3.67 -16.50
#